data_5474f1fdf6bd48e425c3910cef9184ae
#
_entry.id   5474f1fdf6bd48e425c3910cef9184ae
#
_cell.length_a   1.000
_cell.length_b   1.000
_cell.length_c   1.000
_cell.angle_alpha   90.00
_cell.angle_beta   90.00
_cell.angle_gamma   90.00
#
_symmetry.space_group_name_H-M   'P 1'
#
loop_
_entity.id
_entity.type
_entity.pdbx_description
1 polymer ?
#
loop_
_entity_poly.entity_id
_entity_poly.type
_entity_poly.pdbx_seq_one_letter_code
_entity_poly.pdbx_strand_id
1 'polypeptide(L)'
;TSYADQADWIFALVRTGPQEPKHNGIGFLLIDMASEGVSTKPITLISGKSPFCETFFDNVKVPKENLVGEENAGWTIAKALLQHERNFISNFGLAGAASGGGSDVVTLAKKHFGEEDGKIANGIFRADVTSHKMKEHAFGLTLKRAGDEGGKASAVASMFKYYGTEHNKKRHEMMISAMGSHGVAWDGDEFDKE
;
A
#
# COMPACT_ATOMS: atom_id res chain seq x y z
N THR A 1 -10.10 -8.22 2.41
CA THR A 1 -10.24 -7.71 1.03
C THR A 1 -10.32 -6.20 1.05
N SER A 2 -9.55 -5.49 0.20
CA SER A 2 -9.60 -4.03 0.15
C SER A 2 -10.84 -3.57 -0.57
N TYR A 3 -11.57 -2.61 0.01
CA TYR A 3 -12.74 -1.95 -0.58
C TYR A 3 -13.83 -2.88 -1.11
N ALA A 4 -13.99 -4.07 -0.52
CA ALA A 4 -15.00 -5.03 -0.97
C ALA A 4 -16.44 -4.52 -0.80
N ASP A 5 -16.67 -3.58 0.10
CA ASP A 5 -17.93 -2.89 0.31
C ASP A 5 -18.27 -1.86 -0.79
N GLN A 6 -17.32 -1.55 -1.67
CA GLN A 6 -17.45 -0.57 -2.75
C GLN A 6 -17.15 -1.18 -4.12
N ALA A 7 -16.62 -2.40 -4.15
CA ALA A 7 -16.23 -3.07 -5.38
C ALA A 7 -17.43 -3.73 -6.08
N ASP A 8 -17.49 -3.64 -7.40
CA ASP A 8 -18.50 -4.35 -8.21
C ASP A 8 -18.12 -5.82 -8.43
N TRP A 9 -16.81 -6.10 -8.49
CA TRP A 9 -16.29 -7.45 -8.77
C TRP A 9 -15.15 -7.82 -7.83
N ILE A 10 -15.06 -9.12 -7.51
CA ILE A 10 -13.93 -9.71 -6.82
C ILE A 10 -13.40 -10.90 -7.58
N PHE A 11 -12.10 -11.09 -7.61
CA PHE A 11 -11.51 -12.36 -8.00
C PHE A 11 -11.26 -13.25 -6.79
N ALA A 12 -11.48 -14.53 -6.94
CA ALA A 12 -11.26 -15.52 -5.89
C ALA A 12 -10.52 -16.75 -6.39
N LEU A 13 -9.56 -17.21 -5.61
CA LEU A 13 -8.97 -18.53 -5.77
C LEU A 13 -9.85 -19.53 -5.00
N VAL A 14 -10.42 -20.47 -5.72
CA VAL A 14 -11.35 -21.45 -5.16
C VAL A 14 -10.88 -22.87 -5.43
N ARG A 15 -11.27 -23.81 -4.58
CA ARG A 15 -11.00 -25.22 -4.79
C ARG A 15 -11.97 -25.77 -5.82
N THR A 16 -11.48 -26.14 -7.00
CA THR A 16 -12.28 -26.71 -8.09
C THR A 16 -11.95 -28.17 -8.37
N GLY A 17 -10.87 -28.69 -7.80
CA GLY A 17 -10.41 -30.07 -8.03
C GLY A 17 -9.69 -30.67 -6.82
N PRO A 18 -8.91 -31.74 -7.01
CA PRO A 18 -8.28 -32.50 -5.94
C PRO A 18 -7.32 -31.64 -5.11
N GLN A 19 -7.14 -32.00 -3.84
CA GLN A 19 -6.23 -31.32 -2.94
C GLN A 19 -4.76 -31.69 -3.14
N GLU A 20 -4.49 -32.81 -3.77
CA GLU A 20 -3.13 -33.28 -4.04
C GLU A 20 -2.87 -33.43 -5.56
N PRO A 21 -1.79 -32.81 -6.05
CA PRO A 21 -0.89 -31.86 -5.38
C PRO A 21 -1.63 -30.55 -5.03
N LYS A 22 -1.32 -29.94 -3.89
CA LYS A 22 -2.12 -28.84 -3.28
C LYS A 22 -2.42 -27.63 -4.19
N HIS A 23 -1.61 -27.38 -5.19
CA HIS A 23 -1.79 -26.26 -6.12
C HIS A 23 -2.59 -26.64 -7.38
N ASN A 24 -2.73 -27.93 -7.65
CA ASN A 24 -3.65 -28.41 -8.68
C ASN A 24 -5.08 -28.36 -8.11
N GLY A 25 -6.05 -28.20 -8.97
CA GLY A 25 -7.44 -28.12 -8.50
C GLY A 25 -7.79 -26.78 -7.85
N ILE A 26 -7.08 -25.72 -8.22
CA ILE A 26 -7.43 -24.33 -7.87
C ILE A 26 -7.90 -23.63 -9.13
N GLY A 27 -9.15 -23.15 -9.11
CA GLY A 27 -9.71 -22.27 -10.12
C GLY A 27 -9.54 -20.80 -9.77
N PHE A 28 -9.64 -19.92 -10.76
CA PHE A 28 -9.66 -18.48 -10.60
C PHE A 28 -10.99 -17.94 -11.12
N LEU A 29 -11.84 -17.45 -10.23
CA LEU A 29 -13.18 -16.97 -10.56
C LEU A 29 -13.28 -15.46 -10.42
N LEU A 30 -14.07 -14.86 -11.32
CA LEU A 30 -14.59 -13.50 -11.14
C LEU A 30 -16.00 -13.60 -10.58
N ILE A 31 -16.24 -12.95 -9.45
CA ILE A 31 -17.52 -13.01 -8.74
C ILE A 31 -18.10 -11.61 -8.70
N ASP A 32 -19.33 -11.46 -9.16
CA ASP A 32 -20.09 -10.23 -9.03
C ASP A 32 -20.47 -10.03 -7.57
N MET A 33 -20.09 -8.90 -6.99
CA MET A 33 -20.33 -8.57 -5.58
C MET A 33 -21.82 -8.35 -5.27
N ALA A 34 -22.66 -8.13 -6.29
CA ALA A 34 -24.11 -8.04 -6.16
C ALA A 34 -24.80 -9.43 -6.14
N SER A 35 -24.06 -10.53 -6.32
CA SER A 35 -24.62 -11.88 -6.31
C SER A 35 -25.25 -12.24 -4.95
N GLU A 36 -26.35 -12.98 -4.99
CA GLU A 36 -26.97 -13.55 -3.79
C GLU A 36 -25.96 -14.43 -3.06
N GLY A 37 -25.85 -14.27 -1.73
CA GLY A 37 -24.90 -14.99 -0.88
C GLY A 37 -23.55 -14.31 -0.70
N VAL A 38 -23.28 -13.18 -1.39
CA VAL A 38 -22.11 -12.34 -1.11
C VAL A 38 -22.45 -11.33 -0.03
N SER A 39 -21.61 -11.22 0.98
CA SER A 39 -21.72 -10.17 1.98
C SER A 39 -20.35 -9.68 2.44
N THR A 40 -20.29 -8.42 2.88
CA THR A 40 -19.06 -7.80 3.36
C THR A 40 -19.25 -7.24 4.77
N LYS A 41 -18.18 -7.27 5.55
CA LYS A 41 -18.15 -6.67 6.89
C LYS A 41 -16.90 -5.81 7.00
N PRO A 42 -17.07 -4.48 7.15
CA PRO A 42 -15.95 -3.56 7.30
C PRO A 42 -15.09 -3.86 8.53
N ILE A 43 -13.76 -3.71 8.37
CA ILE A 43 -12.76 -3.81 9.45
C ILE A 43 -12.29 -2.39 9.75
N THR A 44 -12.76 -1.81 10.86
CA THR A 44 -12.41 -0.44 11.24
C THR A 44 -10.97 -0.36 11.72
N LEU A 45 -10.19 0.51 11.09
CA LEU A 45 -8.82 0.84 11.51
C LEU A 45 -8.82 1.86 12.65
N ILE A 46 -7.65 2.06 13.26
CA ILE A 46 -7.45 3.07 14.32
C ILE A 46 -7.80 4.50 13.84
N SER A 47 -7.73 4.76 12.54
CA SER A 47 -8.14 6.03 11.91
C SER A 47 -9.66 6.24 11.81
N GLY A 48 -10.47 5.28 12.24
CA GLY A 48 -11.92 5.28 12.03
C GLY A 48 -12.35 4.93 10.60
N LYS A 49 -11.41 4.80 9.64
CA LYS A 49 -11.68 4.38 8.27
C LYS A 49 -11.69 2.86 8.16
N SER A 50 -12.38 2.35 7.15
CA SER A 50 -12.47 0.92 6.88
C SER A 50 -12.18 0.60 5.41
N PRO A 51 -10.89 0.69 4.98
CA PRO A 51 -10.51 0.32 3.61
C PRO A 51 -10.44 -1.20 3.41
N PHE A 52 -10.59 -1.99 4.48
CA PHE A 52 -10.55 -3.45 4.44
C PHE A 52 -11.88 -4.05 4.92
N CYS A 53 -12.25 -5.16 4.32
CA CYS A 53 -13.45 -5.90 4.68
C CYS A 53 -13.16 -7.39 4.83
N GLU A 54 -13.88 -8.06 5.72
CA GLU A 54 -14.15 -9.49 5.60
C GLU A 54 -15.17 -9.66 4.47
N THR A 55 -14.99 -10.66 3.62
CA THR A 55 -15.91 -10.98 2.53
C THR A 55 -16.36 -12.42 2.68
N PHE A 56 -17.66 -12.64 2.66
CA PHE A 56 -18.28 -13.94 2.87
C PHE A 56 -19.00 -14.36 1.60
N PHE A 57 -18.91 -15.65 1.29
CA PHE A 57 -19.57 -16.29 0.16
C PHE A 57 -20.34 -17.49 0.68
N ASP A 58 -21.66 -17.39 0.65
CA ASP A 58 -22.55 -18.47 1.07
C ASP A 58 -23.38 -18.94 -0.12
N ASN A 59 -23.07 -20.14 -0.62
CA ASN A 59 -23.73 -20.76 -1.75
C ASN A 59 -23.83 -19.87 -3.02
N VAL A 60 -22.88 -18.99 -3.24
CA VAL A 60 -22.85 -18.08 -4.39
C VAL A 60 -22.75 -18.86 -5.69
N LYS A 61 -23.65 -18.59 -6.62
CA LYS A 61 -23.64 -19.18 -7.96
C LYS A 61 -22.87 -18.28 -8.90
N VAL A 62 -21.78 -18.80 -9.44
CA VAL A 62 -20.91 -18.08 -10.38
C VAL A 62 -21.08 -18.71 -11.77
N PRO A 63 -21.40 -17.92 -12.82
CA PRO A 63 -21.45 -18.41 -14.20
C PRO A 63 -20.11 -19.02 -14.64
N LYS A 64 -20.14 -20.05 -15.48
CA LYS A 64 -18.91 -20.72 -15.95
C LYS A 64 -18.02 -19.80 -16.78
N GLU A 65 -18.60 -18.86 -17.49
CA GLU A 65 -17.89 -17.83 -18.27
C GLU A 65 -17.03 -16.90 -17.41
N ASN A 66 -17.29 -16.84 -16.11
CA ASN A 66 -16.49 -16.08 -15.16
C ASN A 66 -15.26 -16.85 -14.63
N LEU A 67 -15.05 -18.08 -15.08
CA LEU A 67 -13.81 -18.82 -14.86
C LEU A 67 -12.72 -18.21 -15.74
N VAL A 68 -11.66 -17.73 -15.12
CA VAL A 68 -10.50 -17.19 -15.83
C VAL A 68 -9.51 -18.32 -16.13
N GLY A 69 -9.29 -18.55 -17.43
CA GLY A 69 -8.43 -19.64 -17.91
C GLY A 69 -9.08 -21.01 -17.80
N GLU A 70 -8.26 -22.05 -17.72
CA GLU A 70 -8.74 -23.43 -17.60
C GLU A 70 -9.08 -23.80 -16.16
N GLU A 71 -9.99 -24.74 -15.99
CA GLU A 71 -10.31 -25.30 -14.68
C GLU A 71 -9.04 -25.90 -14.04
N ASN A 72 -8.87 -25.68 -12.76
CA ASN A 72 -7.71 -26.11 -11.97
C ASN A 72 -6.36 -25.42 -12.30
N ALA A 73 -6.33 -24.44 -13.20
CA ALA A 73 -5.11 -23.69 -13.56
C ALA A 73 -4.95 -22.34 -12.83
N GLY A 74 -5.85 -22.01 -11.90
CA GLY A 74 -5.92 -20.71 -11.23
C GLY A 74 -4.66 -20.33 -10.44
N TRP A 75 -3.91 -21.31 -9.93
CA TRP A 75 -2.65 -21.01 -9.23
C TRP A 75 -1.59 -20.37 -10.13
N THR A 76 -1.52 -20.76 -11.39
CA THR A 76 -0.60 -20.15 -12.35
C THR A 76 -1.00 -18.71 -12.67
N ILE A 77 -2.30 -18.46 -12.80
CA ILE A 77 -2.86 -17.11 -12.99
C ILE A 77 -2.57 -16.24 -11.77
N ALA A 78 -2.79 -16.77 -10.56
CA ALA A 78 -2.49 -16.06 -9.32
C ALA A 78 -1.00 -15.68 -9.20
N LYS A 79 -0.09 -16.55 -9.56
CA LYS A 79 1.36 -16.23 -9.57
C LYS A 79 1.70 -15.09 -10.52
N ALA A 80 1.11 -15.08 -11.71
CA ALA A 80 1.30 -14.00 -12.68
C ALA A 80 0.74 -12.67 -12.14
N LEU A 81 -0.49 -12.70 -11.61
CA LEU A 81 -1.11 -11.52 -11.00
C LEU A 81 -0.29 -10.94 -9.86
N LEU A 82 0.17 -11.78 -8.93
CA LEU A 82 1.01 -11.34 -7.80
C LEU A 82 2.36 -10.76 -8.25
N GLN A 83 2.88 -11.17 -9.39
CA GLN A 83 4.09 -10.59 -9.95
C GLN A 83 3.84 -9.17 -10.46
N HIS A 84 2.72 -8.93 -11.13
CA HIS A 84 2.29 -7.59 -11.55
C HIS A 84 1.99 -6.69 -10.34
N GLU A 85 1.33 -7.22 -9.32
CA GLU A 85 1.05 -6.50 -8.08
C GLU A 85 2.33 -6.05 -7.37
N ARG A 86 3.36 -6.90 -7.27
CA ARG A 86 4.65 -6.51 -6.68
C ARG A 86 5.28 -5.33 -7.42
N ASN A 87 5.25 -5.35 -8.74
CA ASN A 87 5.78 -4.26 -9.56
C ASN A 87 4.96 -2.98 -9.35
N PHE A 88 3.63 -3.10 -9.29
CA PHE A 88 2.73 -1.98 -9.03
C PHE A 88 2.96 -1.37 -7.65
N ILE A 89 3.04 -2.18 -6.58
CA ILE A 89 3.27 -1.71 -5.21
C ILE A 89 4.65 -1.04 -5.09
N SER A 90 5.68 -1.58 -5.76
CA SER A 90 7.01 -0.96 -5.78
C SER A 90 6.96 0.43 -6.40
N ASN A 91 6.23 0.60 -7.51
CA ASN A 91 6.04 1.88 -8.17
C ASN A 91 5.12 2.83 -7.37
N PHE A 92 4.09 2.30 -6.69
CA PHE A 92 3.16 3.08 -5.87
C PHE A 92 3.81 3.61 -4.59
N GLY A 93 4.70 2.84 -3.98
CA GLY A 93 5.53 3.32 -2.86
C GLY A 93 6.40 4.52 -3.25
N LEU A 94 6.87 4.55 -4.50
CA LEU A 94 7.59 5.68 -5.10
C LEU A 94 6.67 6.85 -5.43
N ALA A 95 5.52 6.57 -6.06
CA ALA A 95 4.55 7.61 -6.41
C ALA A 95 3.94 8.24 -5.15
N GLY A 96 3.72 7.48 -4.08
CA GLY A 96 3.28 7.99 -2.78
C GLY A 96 4.32 8.89 -2.11
N ALA A 97 5.61 8.64 -2.32
CA ALA A 97 6.69 9.52 -1.89
C ALA A 97 6.81 10.77 -2.78
N ALA A 98 6.50 10.64 -4.08
CA ALA A 98 6.62 11.73 -5.06
C ALA A 98 5.32 12.55 -5.22
N SER A 99 4.16 11.95 -5.01
CA SER A 99 2.83 12.58 -5.13
C SER A 99 2.23 12.94 -3.77
N GLY A 100 3.07 13.15 -2.76
CA GLY A 100 2.63 13.51 -1.41
C GLY A 100 1.69 14.72 -1.46
N GLY A 101 0.40 14.44 -1.48
CA GLY A 101 -0.67 15.43 -1.29
C GLY A 101 -0.72 15.97 0.14
N GLY A 102 0.34 15.79 0.92
CA GLY A 102 0.55 16.36 2.25
C GLY A 102 1.81 17.22 2.29
N SER A 103 1.89 18.10 3.26
CA SER A 103 3.03 18.98 3.47
C SER A 103 4.35 18.20 3.48
N ASP A 104 5.37 18.73 2.78
CA ASP A 104 6.71 18.17 2.89
C ASP A 104 7.25 18.37 4.31
N VAL A 105 7.96 17.38 4.84
CA VAL A 105 8.54 17.43 6.20
C VAL A 105 9.40 18.68 6.43
N VAL A 106 10.05 19.20 5.37
CA VAL A 106 10.88 20.43 5.44
C VAL A 106 9.97 21.64 5.65
N THR A 107 8.90 21.76 4.88
CA THR A 107 7.94 22.86 4.97
C THR A 107 7.28 22.87 6.34
N LEU A 108 6.82 21.71 6.81
CA LEU A 108 6.21 21.58 8.12
C LEU A 108 7.19 21.91 9.26
N ALA A 109 8.42 21.42 9.16
CA ALA A 109 9.45 21.72 10.15
C ALA A 109 9.83 23.22 10.19
N LYS A 110 9.88 23.90 9.05
CA LYS A 110 10.08 25.34 9.01
C LYS A 110 8.93 26.12 9.65
N LYS A 111 7.69 25.64 9.43
CA LYS A 111 6.49 26.23 10.04
C LYS A 111 6.55 26.19 11.57
N HIS A 112 6.92 25.03 12.15
CA HIS A 112 6.85 24.80 13.60
C HIS A 112 8.15 25.14 14.37
N PHE A 113 9.32 24.95 13.77
CA PHE A 113 10.63 25.27 14.38
C PHE A 113 11.20 26.62 13.96
N GLY A 114 10.58 27.26 12.94
CA GLY A 114 11.12 28.49 12.34
C GLY A 114 12.15 28.23 11.25
N GLU A 115 12.49 29.31 10.55
CA GLU A 115 13.45 29.31 9.45
C GLU A 115 14.56 30.32 9.71
N GLU A 116 15.82 29.91 9.49
CA GLU A 116 17.03 30.76 9.53
C GLU A 116 17.85 30.48 8.26
N ASP A 117 18.17 31.53 7.52
CA ASP A 117 18.94 31.43 6.26
C ASP A 117 18.40 30.35 5.28
N GLY A 118 17.11 30.28 5.12
CA GLY A 118 16.47 29.28 4.24
C GLY A 118 16.45 27.85 4.79
N LYS A 119 16.90 27.62 6.02
CA LYS A 119 17.05 26.32 6.65
C LYS A 119 16.11 26.19 7.86
N ILE A 120 15.79 24.96 8.25
CA ILE A 120 15.08 24.68 9.50
C ILE A 120 15.94 25.19 10.66
N ALA A 121 15.39 26.06 11.52
CA ALA A 121 16.15 26.71 12.62
C ALA A 121 16.66 25.68 13.64
N ASN A 122 15.87 24.62 13.96
CA ASN A 122 16.31 23.55 14.84
C ASN A 122 17.39 22.69 14.17
N GLY A 123 18.64 22.82 14.60
CA GLY A 123 19.81 22.16 14.01
C GLY A 123 19.79 20.63 14.12
N ILE A 124 19.28 20.10 15.23
CA ILE A 124 19.18 18.64 15.46
C ILE A 124 18.13 18.06 14.48
N PHE A 125 16.94 18.62 14.47
CA PHE A 125 15.88 18.17 13.58
C PHE A 125 16.28 18.32 12.09
N ARG A 126 16.97 19.40 11.75
CA ARG A 126 17.51 19.61 10.40
C ARG A 126 18.46 18.48 9.98
N ALA A 127 19.33 18.01 10.89
CA ALA A 127 20.23 16.89 10.60
C ALA A 127 19.47 15.60 10.34
N ASP A 128 18.42 15.32 11.10
CA ASP A 128 17.55 14.16 10.91
C ASP A 128 16.82 14.23 9.56
N VAL A 129 16.24 15.39 9.21
CA VAL A 129 15.58 15.60 7.91
C VAL A 129 16.58 15.42 6.77
N THR A 130 17.80 15.94 6.91
CA THR A 130 18.84 15.78 5.89
C THR A 130 19.19 14.30 5.69
N SER A 131 19.40 13.56 6.78
CA SER A 131 19.67 12.12 6.73
C SER A 131 18.53 11.35 6.07
N HIS A 132 17.28 11.70 6.38
CA HIS A 132 16.10 11.11 5.76
C HIS A 132 16.06 11.36 4.25
N LYS A 133 16.27 12.61 3.81
CA LYS A 133 16.31 12.98 2.38
C LYS A 133 17.46 12.31 1.63
N MET A 134 18.61 12.13 2.23
CA MET A 134 19.73 11.37 1.64
C MET A 134 19.35 9.90 1.40
N LYS A 135 18.67 9.26 2.37
CA LYS A 135 18.18 7.88 2.24
C LYS A 135 17.09 7.77 1.18
N GLU A 136 16.16 8.72 1.10
CA GLU A 136 15.13 8.82 0.07
C GLU A 136 15.76 8.87 -1.32
N HIS A 137 16.75 9.72 -1.51
CA HIS A 137 17.48 9.88 -2.78
C HIS A 137 18.20 8.57 -3.17
N ALA A 138 18.95 7.97 -2.24
CA ALA A 138 19.65 6.70 -2.48
C ALA A 138 18.69 5.56 -2.83
N PHE A 139 17.53 5.51 -2.17
CA PHE A 139 16.49 4.54 -2.47
C PHE A 139 15.90 4.77 -3.88
N GLY A 140 15.62 6.00 -4.26
CA GLY A 140 15.19 6.37 -5.60
C GLY A 140 16.16 5.93 -6.70
N LEU A 141 17.47 6.13 -6.48
CA LEU A 141 18.51 5.65 -7.40
C LEU A 141 18.54 4.12 -7.50
N THR A 142 18.34 3.42 -6.37
CA THR A 142 18.30 1.94 -6.35
C THR A 142 17.10 1.39 -7.12
N LEU A 143 15.96 2.04 -6.99
CA LEU A 143 14.74 1.69 -7.74
C LEU A 143 14.90 1.92 -9.23
N LYS A 144 15.50 3.06 -9.61
CA LYS A 144 15.80 3.36 -11.01
C LYS A 144 16.71 2.31 -11.61
N ARG A 145 17.82 1.97 -10.93
CA ARG A 145 18.74 0.93 -11.38
C ARG A 145 18.04 -0.43 -11.57
N ALA A 146 17.21 -0.84 -10.63
CA ALA A 146 16.47 -2.09 -10.75
C ALA A 146 15.47 -2.09 -11.91
N GLY A 147 14.88 -0.92 -12.23
CA GLY A 147 14.04 -0.73 -13.41
C GLY A 147 14.83 -0.86 -14.72
N ASP A 148 15.99 -0.25 -14.79
CA ASP A 148 16.90 -0.28 -15.95
C ASP A 148 17.44 -1.71 -16.22
N GLU A 149 17.60 -2.54 -15.20
CA GLU A 149 18.00 -3.96 -15.30
C GLU A 149 16.86 -4.88 -15.80
N GLY A 150 15.73 -4.31 -16.24
CA GLY A 150 14.62 -5.03 -16.86
C GLY A 150 13.64 -5.69 -15.89
N GLY A 151 13.60 -5.26 -14.65
CA GLY A 151 12.54 -5.65 -13.70
C GLY A 151 12.47 -7.15 -13.37
N LYS A 152 13.41 -7.94 -13.84
CA LYS A 152 13.52 -9.34 -13.43
C LYS A 152 13.74 -9.36 -11.93
N ALA A 153 12.91 -10.10 -11.23
CA ALA A 153 12.87 -10.23 -9.78
C ALA A 153 14.27 -10.44 -9.19
N SER A 154 15.03 -9.35 -9.06
CA SER A 154 16.29 -9.38 -8.35
C SER A 154 16.02 -9.53 -6.87
N ALA A 155 16.92 -10.12 -6.11
CA ALA A 155 16.84 -10.16 -4.66
C ALA A 155 16.60 -8.74 -4.05
N VAL A 156 17.09 -7.71 -4.76
CA VAL A 156 16.92 -6.29 -4.42
C VAL A 156 15.44 -5.87 -4.44
N ALA A 157 14.64 -6.35 -5.39
CA ALA A 157 13.21 -6.02 -5.46
C ALA A 157 12.43 -6.48 -4.21
N SER A 158 12.89 -7.53 -3.55
CA SER A 158 12.26 -8.05 -2.34
C SER A 158 12.32 -7.08 -1.15
N MET A 159 13.32 -6.19 -1.12
CA MET A 159 13.45 -5.19 -0.05
C MET A 159 12.63 -3.92 -0.29
N PHE A 160 12.17 -3.66 -1.51
CA PHE A 160 11.56 -2.38 -1.86
C PHE A 160 10.33 -2.05 -1.03
N LYS A 161 9.44 -3.02 -0.86
CA LYS A 161 8.25 -2.82 -0.05
C LYS A 161 8.62 -2.51 1.40
N TYR A 162 9.49 -3.33 2.00
CA TYR A 162 9.91 -3.14 3.38
C TYR A 162 10.59 -1.78 3.58
N TYR A 163 11.62 -1.50 2.80
CA TYR A 163 12.39 -0.27 2.95
C TYR A 163 11.53 0.97 2.67
N GLY A 164 10.73 0.95 1.61
CA GLY A 164 9.86 2.07 1.24
C GLY A 164 8.79 2.36 2.29
N THR A 165 8.16 1.32 2.86
CA THR A 165 7.15 1.50 3.91
C THR A 165 7.76 2.00 5.23
N GLU A 166 8.92 1.49 5.64
CA GLU A 166 9.61 1.97 6.84
C GLU A 166 10.11 3.41 6.66
N HIS A 167 10.59 3.75 5.46
CA HIS A 167 10.99 5.11 5.14
C HIS A 167 9.80 6.08 5.19
N ASN A 168 8.65 5.70 4.61
CA ASN A 168 7.43 6.50 4.67
C ASN A 168 6.89 6.64 6.09
N LYS A 169 6.92 5.57 6.90
CA LYS A 169 6.56 5.63 8.32
C LYS A 169 7.44 6.63 9.06
N LYS A 170 8.76 6.58 8.84
CA LYS A 170 9.70 7.54 9.44
C LYS A 170 9.41 8.98 9.04
N ARG A 171 9.01 9.22 7.78
CA ARG A 171 8.59 10.55 7.32
C ARG A 171 7.43 11.10 8.16
N HIS A 172 6.37 10.30 8.38
CA HIS A 172 5.22 10.72 9.18
C HIS A 172 5.56 10.91 10.66
N GLU A 173 6.42 10.06 11.23
CA GLU A 173 6.93 10.24 12.60
C GLU A 173 7.67 11.58 12.75
N MET A 174 8.46 11.96 11.75
CA MET A 174 9.16 13.24 11.75
C MET A 174 8.17 14.42 11.62
N MET A 175 7.14 14.28 10.79
CA MET A 175 6.10 15.30 10.66
C MET A 175 5.38 15.53 12.00
N ILE A 176 4.93 14.46 12.66
CA ILE A 176 4.29 14.55 13.99
C ILE A 176 5.27 15.15 15.02
N SER A 177 6.53 14.75 14.98
CA SER A 177 7.56 15.31 15.88
C SER A 177 7.79 16.80 15.65
N ALA A 178 7.73 17.27 14.39
CA ALA A 178 7.84 18.69 14.07
C ALA A 178 6.65 19.49 14.60
N MET A 179 5.45 18.93 14.56
CA MET A 179 4.22 19.56 15.07
C MET A 179 4.20 19.66 16.62
N GLY A 180 4.98 18.84 17.33
CA GLY A 180 5.00 18.82 18.79
C GLY A 180 3.63 18.50 19.39
N SER A 181 3.12 19.35 20.29
CA SER A 181 1.80 19.18 20.91
C SER A 181 0.63 19.24 19.90
N HIS A 182 0.78 19.97 18.79
CA HIS A 182 -0.22 20.01 17.73
C HIS A 182 -0.37 18.67 17.00
N GLY A 183 0.68 17.86 16.97
CA GLY A 183 0.68 16.54 16.32
C GLY A 183 -0.07 15.45 17.08
N VAL A 184 -0.50 15.68 18.32
CA VAL A 184 -1.27 14.72 19.13
C VAL A 184 -2.77 15.00 19.15
N ALA A 185 -3.21 16.14 18.63
CA ALA A 185 -4.62 16.47 18.51
C ALA A 185 -5.23 15.75 17.30
N TRP A 186 -6.46 15.25 17.47
CA TRP A 186 -7.21 14.58 16.39
C TRP A 186 -8.31 15.49 15.83
N ASP A 187 -8.99 16.20 16.73
CA ASP A 187 -10.03 17.16 16.44
C ASP A 187 -9.93 18.34 17.42
N GLY A 188 -10.40 19.51 17.02
CA GLY A 188 -10.47 20.71 17.84
C GLY A 188 -10.38 21.99 17.03
N ASP A 189 -10.81 23.11 17.61
CA ASP A 189 -10.81 24.43 16.96
C ASP A 189 -9.38 24.96 16.72
N GLU A 190 -8.42 24.46 17.50
CA GLU A 190 -6.99 24.82 17.41
C GLU A 190 -6.16 23.81 16.57
N PHE A 191 -6.83 22.84 15.93
CA PHE A 191 -6.17 21.78 15.16
C PHE A 191 -6.04 22.20 13.69
N ASP A 192 -4.81 22.45 13.27
CA ASP A 192 -4.48 22.62 11.86
C ASP A 192 -4.51 21.25 11.16
N LYS A 193 -5.48 21.04 10.28
CA LYS A 193 -5.54 19.86 9.40
C LYS A 193 -4.48 20.01 8.32
N GLU A 194 -3.30 19.47 8.55
CA GLU A 194 -2.18 19.46 7.63
C GLU A 194 -2.04 18.12 6.87
#